data_263f7901d75536d4171612aaad81deb2
#
_entry.id   263f7901d75536d4171612aaad81deb2
#
_cell.length_a   1.000
_cell.length_b   1.000
_cell.length_c   1.000
_cell.angle_alpha   90.00
_cell.angle_beta   90.00
_cell.angle_gamma   90.00
#
_symmetry.space_group_name_H-M   'P 1'
#
loop_
_entity.id
_entity.type
_entity.pdbx_description
1 polymer ?
#
loop_
_entity_poly.entity_id
_entity_poly.type
_entity_poly.pdbx_seq_one_letter_code
_entity_poly.pdbx_strand_id
1 'polypeptide(L)'
;MELNDLLMPLVNKGQSINHIFTSHGKEIGLSEKTIYNYIDQHAFHIRNIDLPKKVRYRQRQNRPHEVLMKMDYKCRQGRTYTDFTSYMEQNPKLSIVEMDTVIGARGSGNVLMTMLFRNTNFMLIFLLPDKSQASVNAVFDKLTLLLGLDLFRKLFPVILTDNGTEFKGVHNLEFTENGARRTRIFYCDPQASWQKGRIEKNHVLIRQILPKGTKFSTLSDEAV
;
A
#
# COMPACT_ATOMS: atom_id res chain seq x y z
N MET A 1 -18.99 11.47 -30.02
CA MET A 1 -17.82 11.39 -29.09
C MET A 1 -16.89 10.33 -29.67
N GLU A 2 -15.71 10.71 -30.07
CA GLU A 2 -14.75 9.71 -30.55
C GLU A 2 -14.27 8.84 -29.36
N LEU A 3 -14.14 7.54 -29.56
CA LEU A 3 -13.70 6.61 -28.50
C LEU A 3 -12.35 7.00 -27.88
N ASN A 4 -11.48 7.66 -28.64
CA ASN A 4 -10.24 8.23 -28.13
C ASN A 4 -10.47 9.29 -27.03
N ASP A 5 -11.46 10.15 -27.20
CA ASP A 5 -11.75 11.24 -26.25
C ASP A 5 -12.26 10.69 -24.90
N LEU A 6 -12.92 9.54 -24.94
CA LEU A 6 -13.36 8.84 -23.73
C LEU A 6 -12.23 8.06 -23.07
N LEU A 7 -11.51 7.26 -23.85
CA LEU A 7 -10.55 6.29 -23.31
C LEU A 7 -9.25 6.94 -22.85
N MET A 8 -8.72 7.93 -23.59
CA MET A 8 -7.40 8.51 -23.33
C MET A 8 -7.27 9.16 -21.93
N PRO A 9 -8.23 10.02 -21.48
CA PRO A 9 -8.14 10.61 -20.14
C PRO A 9 -8.21 9.57 -19.01
N LEU A 10 -8.98 8.49 -19.20
CA LEU A 10 -9.16 7.43 -18.20
C LEU A 10 -7.91 6.55 -18.11
N VAL A 11 -7.31 6.19 -19.25
CA VAL A 11 -6.04 5.45 -19.29
C VAL A 11 -4.90 6.28 -18.69
N ASN A 12 -4.85 7.58 -18.98
CA ASN A 12 -3.84 8.48 -18.38
C ASN A 12 -3.97 8.61 -16.86
N LYS A 13 -5.19 8.41 -16.32
CA LYS A 13 -5.42 8.28 -14.88
C LYS A 13 -5.01 6.91 -14.30
N GLY A 14 -4.41 6.02 -15.11
CA GLY A 14 -3.96 4.69 -14.69
C GLY A 14 -5.06 3.63 -14.66
N GLN A 15 -6.26 3.89 -15.20
CA GLN A 15 -7.33 2.91 -15.25
C GLN A 15 -7.04 1.85 -16.32
N SER A 16 -7.30 0.59 -15.99
CA SER A 16 -7.21 -0.51 -16.96
C SER A 16 -8.45 -0.50 -17.87
N ILE A 17 -8.33 -1.04 -19.09
CA ILE A 17 -9.47 -1.20 -20.00
C ILE A 17 -10.64 -1.92 -19.31
N ASN A 18 -10.38 -2.99 -18.58
CA ASN A 18 -11.40 -3.71 -17.82
C ASN A 18 -12.14 -2.80 -16.80
N HIS A 19 -11.40 -1.95 -16.08
CA HIS A 19 -11.98 -0.99 -15.15
C HIS A 19 -12.87 0.03 -15.87
N ILE A 20 -12.41 0.56 -17.00
CA ILE A 20 -13.18 1.50 -17.83
C ILE A 20 -14.48 0.85 -18.32
N PHE A 21 -14.43 -0.41 -18.73
CA PHE A 21 -15.63 -1.15 -19.17
C PHE A 21 -16.66 -1.34 -18.06
N THR A 22 -16.24 -1.47 -16.80
CA THR A 22 -17.16 -1.57 -15.67
C THR A 22 -18.06 -0.32 -15.55
N SER A 23 -17.52 0.85 -15.84
CA SER A 23 -18.21 2.13 -15.71
C SER A 23 -18.84 2.63 -17.02
N HIS A 24 -18.16 2.42 -18.15
CA HIS A 24 -18.48 3.02 -19.45
C HIS A 24 -18.77 1.99 -20.56
N GLY A 25 -18.93 0.72 -20.24
CA GLY A 25 -19.08 -0.36 -21.24
C GLY A 25 -20.27 -0.16 -22.19
N LYS A 26 -21.36 0.44 -21.70
CA LYS A 26 -22.55 0.74 -22.53
C LYS A 26 -22.29 1.87 -23.55
N GLU A 27 -21.46 2.84 -23.18
CA GLU A 27 -21.13 3.99 -24.04
C GLU A 27 -20.10 3.59 -25.11
N ILE A 28 -19.20 2.64 -24.77
CA ILE A 28 -18.15 2.16 -25.67
C ILE A 28 -18.73 1.33 -26.82
N GLY A 29 -19.73 0.50 -26.56
CA GLY A 29 -20.44 -0.29 -27.59
C GLY A 29 -19.59 -1.37 -28.29
N LEU A 30 -18.35 -1.61 -27.84
CA LEU A 30 -17.42 -2.60 -28.39
C LEU A 30 -16.98 -3.57 -27.28
N SER A 31 -16.39 -4.71 -27.63
CA SER A 31 -15.83 -5.61 -26.63
C SER A 31 -14.45 -5.14 -26.16
N GLU A 32 -14.05 -5.51 -24.92
CA GLU A 32 -12.69 -5.25 -24.41
C GLU A 32 -11.62 -5.77 -25.39
N LYS A 33 -11.82 -6.97 -25.92
CA LYS A 33 -10.89 -7.60 -26.87
C LYS A 33 -10.75 -6.75 -28.14
N THR A 34 -11.83 -6.16 -28.63
CA THR A 34 -11.81 -5.28 -29.80
C THR A 34 -10.99 -4.03 -29.51
N ILE A 35 -11.14 -3.43 -28.32
CA ILE A 35 -10.34 -2.26 -27.92
C ILE A 35 -8.86 -2.61 -27.85
N TYR A 36 -8.47 -3.75 -27.26
CA TYR A 36 -7.07 -4.18 -27.24
C TYR A 36 -6.52 -4.42 -28.65
N ASN A 37 -7.31 -5.00 -29.56
CA ASN A 37 -6.90 -5.20 -30.94
C ASN A 37 -6.68 -3.86 -31.66
N TYR A 38 -7.53 -2.87 -31.45
CA TYR A 38 -7.38 -1.54 -32.04
C TYR A 38 -6.15 -0.81 -31.48
N ILE A 39 -5.85 -0.97 -30.19
CA ILE A 39 -4.61 -0.43 -29.60
C ILE A 39 -3.38 -1.10 -30.23
N ASP A 40 -3.41 -2.43 -30.40
CA ASP A 40 -2.31 -3.18 -31.04
C ASP A 40 -2.12 -2.78 -32.51
N GLN A 41 -3.18 -2.42 -33.21
CA GLN A 41 -3.18 -1.96 -34.61
C GLN A 41 -2.89 -0.45 -34.74
N HIS A 42 -2.62 0.24 -33.63
CA HIS A 42 -2.41 1.70 -33.59
C HIS A 42 -3.60 2.53 -34.13
N ALA A 43 -4.82 1.99 -34.05
CA ALA A 43 -6.04 2.70 -34.45
C ALA A 43 -6.45 3.79 -33.46
N PHE A 44 -5.94 3.74 -32.22
CA PHE A 44 -6.10 4.75 -31.18
C PHE A 44 -4.78 5.48 -30.90
N HIS A 45 -4.86 6.65 -30.27
CA HIS A 45 -3.70 7.36 -29.76
C HIS A 45 -3.07 6.65 -28.55
N ILE A 46 -3.85 5.82 -27.85
CA ILE A 46 -3.38 4.97 -26.74
C ILE A 46 -2.46 3.88 -27.31
N ARG A 47 -1.31 3.71 -26.68
CA ARG A 47 -0.32 2.68 -27.04
C ARG A 47 -0.23 1.62 -25.94
N ASN A 48 0.31 0.47 -26.26
CA ASN A 48 0.52 -0.62 -25.29
C ASN A 48 1.32 -0.22 -24.07
N ILE A 49 2.21 0.78 -24.18
CA ILE A 49 3.02 1.29 -23.06
C ILE A 49 2.18 2.09 -22.08
N ASP A 50 1.08 2.69 -22.51
CA ASP A 50 0.18 3.50 -21.69
C ASP A 50 -0.78 2.62 -20.87
N LEU A 51 -0.88 1.32 -21.21
CA LEU A 51 -1.74 0.37 -20.54
C LEU A 51 -1.10 -0.24 -19.30
N PRO A 52 -1.81 -0.29 -18.16
CA PRO A 52 -1.33 -0.99 -16.97
C PRO A 52 -1.00 -2.47 -17.26
N LYS A 53 0.19 -2.91 -16.90
CA LYS A 53 0.66 -4.30 -16.98
C LYS A 53 0.82 -4.93 -18.37
N LYS A 54 0.49 -4.27 -19.48
CA LYS A 54 0.66 -4.85 -20.81
C LYS A 54 2.14 -4.90 -21.21
N VAL A 55 2.94 -3.92 -20.80
CA VAL A 55 4.40 -3.93 -21.00
C VAL A 55 5.07 -4.34 -19.69
N ARG A 56 5.79 -5.47 -19.73
CA ARG A 56 6.59 -5.97 -18.61
C ARG A 56 8.06 -5.67 -18.88
N TYR A 57 8.66 -4.80 -18.07
CA TYR A 57 10.10 -4.60 -18.10
C TYR A 57 10.81 -5.82 -17.51
N ARG A 58 11.81 -6.37 -18.22
CA ARG A 58 12.68 -7.41 -17.69
C ARG A 58 13.44 -6.83 -16.48
N GLN A 59 13.23 -7.39 -15.31
CA GLN A 59 14.01 -6.99 -14.14
C GLN A 59 15.49 -7.32 -14.40
N ARG A 60 16.38 -6.34 -14.20
CA ARG A 60 17.82 -6.62 -14.20
C ARG A 60 18.13 -7.62 -13.10
N GLN A 61 18.50 -8.82 -13.49
CA GLN A 61 19.09 -9.80 -12.58
C GLN A 61 20.49 -9.27 -12.18
N ASN A 62 20.83 -9.45 -10.93
CA ASN A 62 22.10 -9.13 -10.27
C ASN A 62 22.21 -7.71 -9.69
N ARG A 63 21.69 -7.59 -8.47
CA ARG A 63 22.39 -6.80 -7.46
C ARG A 63 23.18 -7.77 -6.57
N PRO A 64 24.48 -7.47 -6.25
CA PRO A 64 25.21 -8.25 -5.26
C PRO A 64 24.38 -8.26 -3.95
N HIS A 65 24.39 -9.39 -3.29
CA HIS A 65 23.80 -9.56 -1.96
C HIS A 65 24.41 -8.50 -1.04
N GLU A 66 23.67 -7.43 -0.76
CA GLU A 66 24.06 -6.50 0.27
C GLU A 66 24.09 -7.28 1.59
N VAL A 67 25.21 -7.21 2.26
CA VAL A 67 25.44 -7.76 3.59
C VAL A 67 24.25 -7.41 4.47
N LEU A 68 23.54 -8.42 4.96
CA LEU A 68 22.45 -8.27 5.91
C LEU A 68 22.98 -7.48 7.11
N MET A 69 22.68 -6.19 7.18
CA MET A 69 22.94 -5.41 8.37
C MET A 69 22.33 -6.15 9.57
N LYS A 70 23.08 -6.28 10.65
CA LYS A 70 22.59 -6.85 11.92
C LYS A 70 21.35 -6.07 12.33
N MET A 71 20.17 -6.59 12.01
CA MET A 71 18.91 -6.01 12.40
C MET A 71 18.75 -6.15 13.92
N ASP A 72 18.40 -5.06 14.58
CA ASP A 72 18.01 -5.11 15.98
C ASP A 72 16.62 -5.78 16.07
N TYR A 73 16.63 -7.04 16.50
CA TYR A 73 15.42 -7.86 16.60
C TYR A 73 14.67 -7.69 17.94
N LYS A 74 15.09 -6.79 18.83
CA LYS A 74 14.45 -6.61 20.14
C LYS A 74 12.97 -6.27 20.04
N CYS A 75 12.58 -5.47 19.05
CA CYS A 75 11.16 -5.13 18.82
C CYS A 75 10.30 -6.34 18.43
N ARG A 76 10.91 -7.42 17.91
CA ARG A 76 10.22 -8.63 17.44
C ARG A 76 10.01 -9.68 18.55
N GLN A 77 10.57 -9.50 19.73
CA GLN A 77 10.43 -10.48 20.80
C GLN A 77 8.95 -10.64 21.19
N GLY A 78 8.39 -11.85 21.04
CA GLY A 78 6.97 -12.13 21.23
C GLY A 78 6.04 -11.49 20.18
N ARG A 79 6.59 -11.10 19.02
CA ARG A 79 5.85 -10.42 17.91
C ARG A 79 6.30 -10.93 16.55
N THR A 80 6.82 -12.13 16.45
CA THR A 80 7.20 -12.76 15.19
C THR A 80 5.96 -13.15 14.39
N TYR A 81 6.14 -13.55 13.14
CA TYR A 81 5.03 -14.06 12.33
C TYR A 81 4.43 -15.35 12.91
N THR A 82 5.26 -16.18 13.56
CA THR A 82 4.78 -17.35 14.30
C THR A 82 3.90 -16.96 15.48
N ASP A 83 4.32 -15.94 16.27
CA ASP A 83 3.50 -15.40 17.36
C ASP A 83 2.17 -14.81 16.84
N PHE A 84 2.21 -14.14 15.67
CA PHE A 84 1.02 -13.64 14.99
C PHE A 84 0.05 -14.78 14.64
N THR A 85 0.57 -15.86 14.05
CA THR A 85 -0.25 -17.00 13.65
C THR A 85 -0.94 -17.63 14.87
N SER A 86 -0.16 -17.91 15.92
CA SER A 86 -0.70 -18.46 17.16
C SER A 86 -1.71 -17.54 17.85
N TYR A 87 -1.47 -16.21 17.80
CA TYR A 87 -2.41 -15.23 18.34
C TYR A 87 -3.71 -15.20 17.57
N MET A 88 -3.67 -15.28 16.23
CA MET A 88 -4.85 -15.29 15.37
C MET A 88 -5.66 -16.60 15.48
N GLU A 89 -5.01 -17.74 15.69
CA GLU A 89 -5.69 -19.01 15.98
C GLU A 89 -6.55 -18.91 17.25
N GLN A 90 -6.04 -18.24 18.27
CA GLN A 90 -6.78 -18.00 19.53
C GLN A 90 -7.84 -16.90 19.40
N ASN A 91 -7.72 -16.02 18.40
CA ASN A 91 -8.59 -14.87 18.19
C ASN A 91 -9.09 -14.75 16.74
N PRO A 92 -9.79 -15.74 16.18
CA PRO A 92 -10.09 -15.83 14.76
C PRO A 92 -11.05 -14.74 14.24
N LYS A 93 -11.74 -14.04 15.13
CA LYS A 93 -12.70 -12.99 14.78
C LYS A 93 -12.07 -11.60 14.68
N LEU A 94 -10.81 -11.44 15.08
CA LEU A 94 -10.14 -10.14 15.02
C LEU A 94 -9.81 -9.76 13.58
N SER A 95 -10.00 -8.49 13.27
CA SER A 95 -9.56 -7.92 12.00
C SER A 95 -8.04 -7.80 11.96
N ILE A 96 -7.47 -8.02 10.78
CA ILE A 96 -6.03 -7.83 10.55
C ILE A 96 -5.87 -6.61 9.63
N VAL A 97 -4.98 -5.71 10.04
CA VAL A 97 -4.55 -4.59 9.21
C VAL A 97 -3.10 -4.82 8.80
N GLU A 98 -2.82 -4.81 7.50
CA GLU A 98 -1.45 -4.81 6.99
C GLU A 98 -0.96 -3.37 6.91
N MET A 99 0.25 -3.10 7.39
CA MET A 99 0.85 -1.76 7.38
C MET A 99 2.20 -1.79 6.65
N ASP A 100 2.43 -0.74 5.85
CA ASP A 100 3.68 -0.59 5.09
C ASP A 100 3.93 0.87 4.71
N THR A 101 5.14 1.17 4.22
CA THR A 101 5.48 2.48 3.67
C THR A 101 5.84 2.40 2.19
N VAL A 102 5.34 3.36 1.43
CA VAL A 102 5.68 3.53 0.00
C VAL A 102 6.61 4.73 -0.13
N ILE A 103 7.81 4.49 -0.63
CA ILE A 103 8.85 5.52 -0.80
C ILE A 103 8.72 6.14 -2.20
N GLY A 104 8.74 7.47 -2.28
CA GLY A 104 8.74 8.23 -3.53
C GLY A 104 10.11 8.28 -4.23
N ALA A 105 10.40 9.38 -4.90
CA ALA A 105 11.71 9.65 -5.49
C ALA A 105 12.79 9.73 -4.42
N ARG A 106 14.02 9.34 -4.76
CA ARG A 106 15.17 9.51 -3.88
C ARG A 106 15.33 10.99 -3.52
N GLY A 107 15.47 11.30 -2.23
CA GLY A 107 15.64 12.67 -1.71
C GLY A 107 14.34 13.48 -1.60
N SER A 108 13.16 12.90 -1.83
CA SER A 108 11.88 13.62 -1.69
C SER A 108 11.41 13.81 -0.25
N GLY A 109 12.06 13.21 0.75
CA GLY A 109 11.68 13.27 2.16
C GLY A 109 10.35 12.55 2.44
N ASN A 110 9.26 13.02 1.87
CA ASN A 110 7.92 12.49 2.09
C ASN A 110 7.75 11.03 1.66
N VAL A 111 6.99 10.28 2.46
CA VAL A 111 6.62 8.89 2.20
C VAL A 111 5.12 8.69 2.43
N LEU A 112 4.53 7.68 1.80
CA LEU A 112 3.15 7.29 2.10
C LEU A 112 3.17 6.13 3.09
N MET A 113 2.45 6.26 4.21
CA MET A 113 2.11 5.14 5.06
C MET A 113 0.77 4.58 4.62
N THR A 114 0.69 3.29 4.44
CA THR A 114 -0.53 2.59 4.01
C THR A 114 -0.98 1.60 5.07
N MET A 115 -2.29 1.52 5.31
CA MET A 115 -2.91 0.58 6.23
C MET A 115 -4.08 -0.11 5.52
N LEU A 116 -3.92 -1.40 5.20
CA LEU A 116 -4.90 -2.20 4.47
C LEU A 116 -5.66 -3.13 5.41
N PHE A 117 -6.98 -3.00 5.45
CA PHE A 117 -7.86 -3.92 6.17
C PHE A 117 -8.05 -5.20 5.35
N ARG A 118 -7.56 -6.34 5.87
CA ARG A 118 -7.64 -7.63 5.14
C ARG A 118 -9.05 -8.05 4.78
N ASN A 119 -10.02 -7.74 5.62
CA ASN A 119 -11.39 -8.22 5.45
C ASN A 119 -12.15 -7.50 4.33
N THR A 120 -11.90 -6.20 4.16
CA THR A 120 -12.64 -5.33 3.23
C THR A 120 -11.80 -4.91 2.02
N ASN A 121 -10.47 -5.12 2.05
CA ASN A 121 -9.51 -4.52 1.13
C ASN A 121 -9.56 -2.96 1.11
N PHE A 122 -10.19 -2.35 2.10
CA PHE A 122 -10.16 -0.91 2.28
C PHE A 122 -8.77 -0.49 2.74
N MET A 123 -8.23 0.57 2.14
CA MET A 123 -6.90 1.05 2.43
C MET A 123 -6.93 2.52 2.83
N LEU A 124 -6.34 2.83 3.97
CA LEU A 124 -6.01 4.19 4.37
C LEU A 124 -4.61 4.52 3.89
N ILE A 125 -4.41 5.75 3.43
CA ILE A 125 -3.13 6.27 3.00
C ILE A 125 -2.88 7.58 3.75
N PHE A 126 -1.66 7.76 4.27
CA PHE A 126 -1.25 8.96 5.00
C PHE A 126 0.05 9.49 4.40
N LEU A 127 0.08 10.77 4.10
CA LEU A 127 1.30 11.45 3.70
C LEU A 127 2.14 11.77 4.96
N LEU A 128 3.33 11.18 5.04
CA LEU A 128 4.27 11.44 6.12
C LEU A 128 5.37 12.39 5.65
N PRO A 129 5.84 13.32 6.49
CA PRO A 129 6.94 14.23 6.14
C PRO A 129 8.27 13.48 5.95
N ASP A 130 8.42 12.35 6.62
CA ASP A 130 9.61 11.50 6.52
C ASP A 130 9.30 10.04 6.92
N LYS A 131 10.30 9.16 6.74
CA LYS A 131 10.25 7.74 7.13
C LYS A 131 10.79 7.55 8.55
N SER A 132 10.24 8.24 9.54
CA SER A 132 10.65 8.14 10.95
C SER A 132 9.60 7.48 11.82
N GLN A 133 10.03 6.98 12.98
CA GLN A 133 9.12 6.47 14.02
C GLN A 133 8.19 7.58 14.54
N ALA A 134 8.69 8.81 14.65
CA ALA A 134 7.90 9.95 15.10
C ALA A 134 6.73 10.23 14.16
N SER A 135 6.97 10.24 12.85
CA SER A 135 5.93 10.47 11.84
C SER A 135 4.87 9.39 11.86
N VAL A 136 5.25 8.11 12.02
CA VAL A 136 4.30 7.01 12.15
C VAL A 136 3.50 7.12 13.45
N ASN A 137 4.15 7.40 14.59
CA ASN A 137 3.47 7.58 15.88
C ASN A 137 2.43 8.71 15.83
N ALA A 138 2.78 9.85 15.19
CA ALA A 138 1.86 10.97 15.04
C ALA A 138 0.55 10.59 14.33
N VAL A 139 0.61 9.69 13.33
CA VAL A 139 -0.62 9.17 12.68
C VAL A 139 -1.43 8.32 13.65
N PHE A 140 -0.79 7.44 14.42
CA PHE A 140 -1.49 6.62 15.42
C PHE A 140 -2.15 7.48 16.50
N ASP A 141 -1.47 8.53 16.95
CA ASP A 141 -2.00 9.46 17.94
C ASP A 141 -3.17 10.27 17.37
N LYS A 142 -3.04 10.80 16.16
CA LYS A 142 -4.12 11.48 15.43
C LYS A 142 -5.33 10.57 15.23
N LEU A 143 -5.14 9.33 14.80
CA LEU A 143 -6.23 8.36 14.64
C LEU A 143 -6.88 8.03 16.00
N THR A 144 -6.08 7.85 17.05
CA THR A 144 -6.59 7.57 18.39
C THR A 144 -7.42 8.74 18.93
N LEU A 145 -6.98 9.98 18.68
CA LEU A 145 -7.70 11.19 19.06
C LEU A 145 -9.03 11.32 18.31
N LEU A 146 -9.01 11.09 17.00
CA LEU A 146 -10.20 11.24 16.13
C LEU A 146 -11.27 10.18 16.40
N LEU A 147 -10.86 8.94 16.60
CA LEU A 147 -11.76 7.80 16.75
C LEU A 147 -12.15 7.53 18.21
N GLY A 148 -11.32 7.97 19.13
CA GLY A 148 -11.34 7.48 20.51
C GLY A 148 -10.73 6.08 20.62
N LEU A 149 -10.27 5.73 21.82
CA LEU A 149 -9.50 4.51 22.07
C LEU A 149 -10.29 3.22 21.77
N ASP A 150 -11.56 3.19 22.11
CA ASP A 150 -12.39 1.97 21.96
C ASP A 150 -12.68 1.66 20.51
N LEU A 151 -12.98 2.68 19.70
CA LEU A 151 -13.18 2.49 18.27
C LEU A 151 -11.85 2.16 17.56
N PHE A 152 -10.75 2.79 17.98
CA PHE A 152 -9.42 2.46 17.47
C PHE A 152 -9.09 0.97 17.70
N ARG A 153 -9.29 0.45 18.92
CA ARG A 153 -9.09 -0.97 19.26
C ARG A 153 -9.95 -1.90 18.40
N LYS A 154 -11.17 -1.49 18.12
CA LYS A 154 -12.10 -2.28 17.30
C LYS A 154 -11.69 -2.33 15.84
N LEU A 155 -11.19 -1.23 15.28
CA LEU A 155 -10.81 -1.14 13.87
C LEU A 155 -9.39 -1.68 13.63
N PHE A 156 -8.46 -1.45 14.55
CA PHE A 156 -7.04 -1.81 14.44
C PHE A 156 -6.60 -2.79 15.55
N PRO A 157 -7.31 -3.89 15.77
CA PRO A 157 -6.98 -4.78 16.90
C PRO A 157 -5.62 -5.46 16.72
N VAL A 158 -5.26 -5.78 15.48
CA VAL A 158 -4.00 -6.46 15.10
C VAL A 158 -3.44 -5.81 13.84
N ILE A 159 -2.17 -5.40 13.91
CA ILE A 159 -1.44 -4.83 12.79
C ILE A 159 -0.23 -5.71 12.47
N LEU A 160 -0.10 -6.09 11.20
CA LEU A 160 1.02 -6.84 10.68
C LEU A 160 1.87 -5.93 9.78
N THR A 161 3.16 -5.80 10.09
CA THR A 161 4.07 -4.93 9.35
C THR A 161 5.39 -5.64 9.02
N ASP A 162 6.27 -4.98 8.26
CA ASP A 162 7.63 -5.45 8.05
C ASP A 162 8.58 -4.96 9.17
N ASN A 163 9.88 -5.22 8.97
CA ASN A 163 10.92 -4.83 9.92
C ASN A 163 11.49 -3.43 9.60
N GLY A 164 10.70 -2.55 9.00
CA GLY A 164 11.11 -1.18 8.72
C GLY A 164 11.56 -0.43 9.98
N THR A 165 12.55 0.45 9.84
CA THR A 165 13.09 1.22 10.98
C THR A 165 12.04 2.13 11.61
N GLU A 166 11.08 2.59 10.83
CA GLU A 166 9.95 3.42 11.23
C GLU A 166 8.95 2.70 12.15
N PHE A 167 8.92 1.36 12.11
CA PHE A 167 8.01 0.55 12.92
C PHE A 167 8.65 -0.06 14.17
N LYS A 168 9.94 0.21 14.45
CA LYS A 168 10.65 -0.38 15.60
C LYS A 168 10.22 0.19 16.95
N GLY A 169 9.63 1.37 16.99
CA GLY A 169 9.11 2.00 18.20
C GLY A 169 7.81 1.36 18.69
N VAL A 170 7.76 0.03 18.79
CA VAL A 170 6.55 -0.76 19.02
C VAL A 170 5.75 -0.34 20.25
N HIS A 171 6.43 0.07 21.33
CA HIS A 171 5.75 0.51 22.55
C HIS A 171 4.83 1.71 22.27
N ASN A 172 5.33 2.73 21.57
CA ASN A 172 4.55 3.91 21.23
C ASN A 172 3.44 3.62 20.21
N LEU A 173 3.59 2.58 19.38
CA LEU A 173 2.53 2.14 18.47
C LEU A 173 1.44 1.36 19.19
N GLU A 174 1.79 0.51 20.17
CA GLU A 174 0.83 -0.32 20.89
C GLU A 174 0.12 0.39 22.02
N PHE A 175 0.75 1.40 22.64
CA PHE A 175 0.23 2.08 23.82
C PHE A 175 0.06 3.58 23.57
N THR A 176 -0.94 4.16 24.22
CA THR A 176 -1.11 5.61 24.33
C THR A 176 -0.15 6.17 25.38
N GLU A 177 0.02 7.49 25.43
CA GLU A 177 0.80 8.18 26.46
C GLU A 177 0.35 7.81 27.90
N ASN A 178 -0.94 7.55 28.08
CA ASN A 178 -1.51 7.14 29.37
C ASN A 178 -1.31 5.64 29.68
N GLY A 179 -0.53 4.93 28.87
CA GLY A 179 -0.23 3.51 29.07
C GLY A 179 -1.37 2.55 28.68
N ALA A 180 -2.46 3.03 28.10
CA ALA A 180 -3.54 2.18 27.63
C ALA A 180 -3.18 1.54 26.28
N ARG A 181 -3.30 0.21 26.18
CA ARG A 181 -3.03 -0.48 24.92
C ARG A 181 -4.09 -0.16 23.88
N ARG A 182 -3.68 0.27 22.67
CA ARG A 182 -4.57 0.57 21.54
C ARG A 182 -4.59 -0.52 20.45
N THR A 183 -3.49 -1.28 20.28
CA THR A 183 -3.37 -2.32 19.25
C THR A 183 -2.34 -3.38 19.64
N ARG A 184 -2.18 -4.42 18.81
CA ARG A 184 -1.04 -5.35 18.84
C ARG A 184 -0.31 -5.32 17.51
N ILE A 185 1.01 -5.15 17.57
CA ILE A 185 1.88 -5.14 16.40
C ILE A 185 2.60 -6.47 16.26
N PHE A 186 2.60 -7.03 15.06
CA PHE A 186 3.40 -8.20 14.70
C PHE A 186 4.24 -7.90 13.46
N TYR A 187 5.34 -8.62 13.33
CA TYR A 187 6.31 -8.41 12.26
C TYR A 187 6.40 -9.62 11.35
N CYS A 188 6.38 -9.39 10.05
CA CYS A 188 6.71 -10.40 9.06
C CYS A 188 8.15 -10.88 9.19
N ASP A 189 8.42 -12.07 8.70
CA ASP A 189 9.78 -12.56 8.61
C ASP A 189 10.57 -11.79 7.55
N PRO A 190 11.90 -11.65 7.72
CA PRO A 190 12.72 -11.01 6.72
C PRO A 190 12.56 -11.68 5.35
N GLN A 191 12.43 -10.89 4.30
CA GLN A 191 12.26 -11.34 2.90
C GLN A 191 10.99 -12.17 2.63
N ALA A 192 10.06 -12.26 3.58
CA ALA A 192 8.81 -12.99 3.44
C ALA A 192 7.65 -12.06 3.02
N SER A 193 7.77 -11.40 1.85
CA SER A 193 6.77 -10.45 1.34
C SER A 193 5.38 -11.07 1.17
N TRP A 194 5.32 -12.37 0.90
CA TRP A 194 4.06 -13.12 0.78
C TRP A 194 3.20 -13.09 2.07
N GLN A 195 3.80 -12.84 3.23
CA GLN A 195 3.08 -12.70 4.51
C GLN A 195 2.19 -11.44 4.55
N LYS A 196 2.53 -10.42 3.74
CA LYS A 196 1.74 -9.18 3.51
C LYS A 196 1.26 -9.07 2.06
N GLY A 197 0.94 -10.15 1.40
CA GLY A 197 0.66 -10.17 -0.05
C GLY A 197 -0.50 -9.28 -0.49
N ARG A 198 -1.45 -8.95 0.40
CA ARG A 198 -2.59 -8.10 0.04
C ARG A 198 -2.18 -6.64 -0.11
N ILE A 199 -1.43 -6.08 0.83
CA ILE A 199 -0.98 -4.69 0.75
C ILE A 199 0.01 -4.51 -0.42
N GLU A 200 0.88 -5.50 -0.68
CA GLU A 200 1.79 -5.46 -1.83
C GLU A 200 1.03 -5.40 -3.16
N LYS A 201 -0.06 -6.17 -3.29
CA LYS A 201 -0.93 -6.11 -4.47
C LYS A 201 -1.55 -4.72 -4.62
N ASN A 202 -1.99 -4.09 -3.53
CA ASN A 202 -2.55 -2.74 -3.56
C ASN A 202 -1.48 -1.68 -3.86
N HIS A 203 -0.24 -1.87 -3.42
CA HIS A 203 0.86 -0.98 -3.80
C HIS A 203 1.11 -0.96 -5.31
N VAL A 204 0.82 -2.05 -6.03
CA VAL A 204 0.85 -2.03 -7.50
C VAL A 204 -0.16 -1.04 -8.06
N LEU A 205 -1.36 -0.91 -7.46
CA LEU A 205 -2.37 0.07 -7.88
C LEU A 205 -1.92 1.50 -7.55
N ILE A 206 -1.37 1.73 -6.36
CA ILE A 206 -0.76 3.03 -6.02
C ILE A 206 0.31 3.41 -7.06
N ARG A 207 1.14 2.44 -7.49
CA ARG A 207 2.21 2.67 -8.46
C ARG A 207 1.72 2.91 -9.90
N GLN A 208 0.48 2.60 -10.20
CA GLN A 208 -0.16 3.01 -11.47
C GLN A 208 -0.50 4.50 -11.49
N ILE A 209 -0.88 5.06 -10.33
CA ILE A 209 -1.22 6.48 -10.18
C ILE A 209 0.04 7.30 -9.86
N LEU A 210 0.88 6.79 -8.96
CA LEU A 210 2.13 7.40 -8.50
C LEU A 210 3.32 6.50 -8.86
N PRO A 211 3.84 6.56 -10.09
CA PRO A 211 4.95 5.72 -10.55
C PRO A 211 6.20 5.83 -9.68
N LYS A 212 7.09 4.84 -9.77
CA LYS A 212 8.39 4.91 -9.10
C LYS A 212 9.15 6.14 -9.58
N GLY A 213 9.64 6.95 -8.64
CA GLY A 213 10.32 8.21 -8.94
C GLY A 213 9.43 9.45 -8.85
N THR A 214 8.12 9.31 -8.55
CA THR A 214 7.26 10.44 -8.23
C THR A 214 7.73 11.10 -6.92
N LYS A 215 7.84 12.43 -6.94
CA LYS A 215 8.16 13.21 -5.74
C LYS A 215 6.90 13.39 -4.89
N PHE A 216 6.85 12.79 -3.71
CA PHE A 216 5.69 12.94 -2.82
C PHE A 216 5.65 14.30 -2.09
N SER A 217 6.72 15.08 -2.14
CA SER A 217 6.73 16.46 -1.63
C SER A 217 5.80 17.41 -2.38
N THR A 218 5.32 17.02 -3.56
CA THR A 218 4.34 17.79 -4.34
C THR A 218 2.89 17.38 -4.07
N LEU A 219 2.66 16.34 -3.26
CA LEU A 219 1.33 15.91 -2.86
C LEU A 219 0.84 16.76 -1.68
N SER A 220 -0.44 17.04 -1.65
CA SER A 220 -1.16 17.56 -0.47
C SER A 220 -1.93 16.44 0.21
N ASP A 221 -2.33 16.66 1.47
CA ASP A 221 -3.20 15.71 2.20
C ASP A 221 -4.54 15.49 1.49
N GLU A 222 -5.01 16.47 0.70
CA GLU A 222 -6.23 16.37 -0.09
C GLU A 222 -6.07 15.53 -1.37
N ALA A 223 -4.82 15.32 -1.82
CA ALA A 223 -4.49 14.55 -3.02
C ALA A 223 -4.21 13.07 -2.72
N VAL A 224 -4.13 12.67 -1.46
CA VAL A 224 -3.84 11.33 -0.96
C VAL A 224 -5.07 10.70 -0.35
#